data_79503185be6f33b0f39531e6817b5588
#
_entry.id   79503185be6f33b0f39531e6817b5588
#
_cell.length_a   1.000
_cell.length_b   1.000
_cell.length_c   1.000
_cell.angle_alpha   90.00
_cell.angle_beta   90.00
_cell.angle_gamma   90.00
#
_symmetry.space_group_name_H-M   'P 1'
#
loop_
_entity.id
_entity.type
_entity.pdbx_description
1 polymer ?
#
loop_
_entity_poly.entity_id
_entity_poly.type
_entity_poly.pdbx_seq_one_letter_code
_entity_poly.pdbx_strand_id
1 'polypeptide(L)'
;MRVIKREIMKKEIFLCAINNILSGTCLEDCKFCTQSVRYHADIERYNYKSIESIVAEAKQAKAHGALGYCLVTAGKGLDDKKVDFVARASVAIKKEVDNLNLIACNGTATIEQLRYLKEHGIDSYNHNLETSKAYYESICTTHSWDERYQTCLNVKEVGLQLCSGGIWGMGESDEDRDSLLDAIISLKPDSTPLNFYIPNDALPIKGRNISRVEALEIIKKARRGLGEDRLLMVAGGRELIFGGAEKEMFDAGVNSIVIGNYLTTKGDAPLKDKEMLDRVGYEVATSCENS
;
A
#
# COMPACT_ATOMS: atom_id res chain seq x y z
N MET A 1 -35.92 7.36 -32.02
CA MET A 1 -34.77 7.95 -31.32
C MET A 1 -34.67 7.33 -29.91
N ARG A 2 -33.84 6.31 -29.72
CA ARG A 2 -33.58 5.75 -28.38
C ARG A 2 -32.51 6.61 -27.75
N VAL A 3 -32.88 7.38 -26.72
CA VAL A 3 -31.97 8.06 -25.85
C VAL A 3 -31.31 6.97 -25.00
N ILE A 4 -30.06 6.64 -25.32
CA ILE A 4 -29.20 5.82 -24.45
C ILE A 4 -28.93 6.69 -23.22
N LYS A 5 -29.63 6.44 -22.12
CA LYS A 5 -29.18 6.88 -20.80
C LYS A 5 -27.80 6.25 -20.58
N ARG A 6 -26.73 7.02 -20.73
CA ARG A 6 -25.46 6.69 -20.11
C ARG A 6 -25.75 6.60 -18.60
N GLU A 7 -25.81 5.41 -18.07
CA GLU A 7 -25.67 5.23 -16.63
C GLU A 7 -24.36 5.90 -16.25
N ILE A 8 -24.46 6.94 -15.44
CA ILE A 8 -23.30 7.55 -14.80
C ILE A 8 -22.80 6.45 -13.85
N MET A 9 -21.76 5.73 -14.26
CA MET A 9 -21.09 4.77 -13.36
C MET A 9 -20.74 5.55 -12.11
N LYS A 10 -21.24 5.10 -10.96
CA LYS A 10 -20.91 5.66 -9.67
C LYS A 10 -19.39 5.60 -9.54
N LYS A 11 -18.78 6.73 -9.28
CA LYS A 11 -17.34 6.84 -9.05
C LYS A 11 -17.07 6.42 -7.60
N GLU A 12 -16.89 5.14 -7.39
CA GLU A 12 -16.62 4.54 -6.08
C GLU A 12 -15.14 4.52 -5.76
N ILE A 13 -14.79 4.85 -4.52
CA ILE A 13 -13.42 4.82 -4.01
C ILE A 13 -13.29 3.76 -2.94
N PHE A 14 -12.34 2.84 -3.12
CA PHE A 14 -12.01 1.79 -2.16
C PHE A 14 -11.14 2.36 -1.04
N LEU A 15 -11.56 2.15 0.19
CA LEU A 15 -10.83 2.58 1.37
C LEU A 15 -10.01 1.43 1.95
N CYS A 16 -8.74 1.69 2.20
CA CYS A 16 -7.83 0.77 2.84
C CYS A 16 -7.29 1.39 4.14
N ALA A 17 -7.09 0.59 5.18
CA ALA A 17 -6.46 1.05 6.42
C ALA A 17 -5.20 0.23 6.71
N ILE A 18 -4.22 0.84 7.38
CA ILE A 18 -2.95 0.22 7.73
C ILE A 18 -2.85 0.04 9.24
N ASN A 19 -2.49 -1.16 9.67
CA ASN A 19 -2.09 -1.42 11.05
C ASN A 19 -0.63 -1.86 11.11
N ASN A 20 0.22 -1.02 11.68
CA ASN A 20 1.59 -1.35 11.97
C ASN A 20 1.63 -2.22 13.24
N ILE A 21 1.70 -3.55 13.09
CA ILE A 21 1.58 -4.51 14.20
C ILE A 21 2.93 -4.86 14.85
N LEU A 22 4.05 -4.45 14.24
CA LEU A 22 5.42 -4.55 14.74
C LEU A 22 6.22 -3.37 14.19
N SER A 23 6.72 -2.48 15.04
CA SER A 23 7.28 -1.19 14.63
C SER A 23 8.72 -0.96 15.05
N GLY A 24 9.52 -0.38 14.14
CA GLY A 24 10.84 0.20 14.42
C GLY A 24 11.93 -0.80 14.79
N THR A 25 11.81 -2.07 14.37
CA THR A 25 12.75 -3.16 14.72
C THR A 25 13.49 -3.72 13.50
N CYS A 26 13.41 -3.05 12.33
CA CYS A 26 14.02 -3.53 11.09
C CYS A 26 15.55 -3.33 11.08
N LEU A 27 16.30 -4.37 10.75
CA LEU A 27 17.77 -4.32 10.67
C LEU A 27 18.29 -3.90 9.28
N GLU A 28 17.40 -3.76 8.30
CA GLU A 28 17.73 -3.39 6.93
C GLU A 28 18.19 -1.94 6.81
N ASP A 29 18.90 -1.62 5.72
CA ASP A 29 19.47 -0.29 5.49
C ASP A 29 18.70 0.58 4.49
N CYS A 30 17.45 0.24 4.22
CA CYS A 30 16.61 1.01 3.28
C CYS A 30 16.62 2.49 3.65
N LYS A 31 17.28 3.30 2.85
CA LYS A 31 17.59 4.72 3.12
C LYS A 31 16.36 5.63 3.19
N PHE A 32 15.20 5.14 2.76
CA PHE A 32 13.92 5.84 2.78
C PHE A 32 13.02 5.43 3.96
N CYS A 33 13.42 4.42 4.74
CA CYS A 33 12.51 3.75 5.67
C CYS A 33 12.82 4.11 7.13
N THR A 34 11.87 4.76 7.80
CA THR A 34 11.96 5.12 9.22
C THR A 34 11.87 3.92 10.16
N GLN A 35 11.43 2.75 9.68
CA GLN A 35 11.37 1.51 10.46
C GLN A 35 12.76 0.90 10.76
N SER A 36 13.80 1.35 10.03
CA SER A 36 15.15 0.86 10.24
C SER A 36 15.72 1.32 11.58
N VAL A 37 16.37 0.41 12.30
CA VAL A 37 17.10 0.74 13.53
C VAL A 37 18.42 1.50 13.25
N ARG A 38 18.85 1.54 11.98
CA ARG A 38 20.06 2.25 11.54
C ARG A 38 19.88 3.76 11.52
N TYR A 39 18.60 4.24 11.53
CA TYR A 39 18.26 5.66 11.46
C TYR A 39 17.49 6.08 12.70
N HIS A 40 17.79 7.29 13.21
CA HIS A 40 17.19 7.81 14.42
C HIS A 40 15.90 8.62 14.13
N ALA A 41 15.02 8.04 13.30
CA ALA A 41 13.73 8.65 13.03
C ALA A 41 12.84 8.63 14.29
N ASP A 42 12.13 9.74 14.50
CA ASP A 42 11.16 9.88 15.59
C ASP A 42 9.86 9.14 15.22
N ILE A 43 9.82 7.85 15.58
CA ILE A 43 8.67 6.96 15.42
C ILE A 43 8.43 6.16 16.68
N GLU A 44 7.21 5.73 16.89
CA GLU A 44 6.91 4.75 17.93
C GLU A 44 7.56 3.40 17.61
N ARG A 45 8.31 2.86 18.57
CA ARG A 45 8.99 1.58 18.47
C ARG A 45 8.42 0.61 19.48
N TYR A 46 7.87 -0.49 18.99
CA TYR A 46 7.27 -1.53 19.83
C TYR A 46 7.39 -2.90 19.18
N ASN A 47 7.32 -3.92 20.02
CA ASN A 47 7.16 -5.30 19.60
C ASN A 47 5.72 -5.54 19.11
N TYR A 48 5.32 -6.80 18.93
CA TYR A 48 3.97 -7.10 18.47
C TYR A 48 2.90 -6.45 19.36
N LYS A 49 1.90 -5.83 18.73
CA LYS A 49 0.66 -5.48 19.40
C LYS A 49 -0.06 -6.74 19.88
N SER A 50 -0.94 -6.64 20.87
CA SER A 50 -1.79 -7.77 21.24
C SER A 50 -2.81 -8.08 20.12
N ILE A 51 -3.21 -9.33 19.98
CA ILE A 51 -4.21 -9.73 18.98
C ILE A 51 -5.54 -9.02 19.23
N GLU A 52 -5.91 -8.83 20.51
CA GLU A 52 -7.13 -8.12 20.92
C GLU A 52 -7.11 -6.66 20.43
N SER A 53 -5.96 -5.97 20.55
CA SER A 53 -5.80 -4.61 20.02
C SER A 53 -5.92 -4.58 18.50
N ILE A 54 -5.29 -5.54 17.81
CA ILE A 54 -5.35 -5.64 16.34
C ILE A 54 -6.79 -5.86 15.86
N VAL A 55 -7.57 -6.72 16.53
CA VAL A 55 -8.98 -6.96 16.22
C VAL A 55 -9.82 -5.72 16.48
N ALA A 56 -9.59 -5.02 17.60
CA ALA A 56 -10.32 -3.78 17.92
C ALA A 56 -10.06 -2.69 16.85
N GLU A 57 -8.81 -2.53 16.42
CA GLU A 57 -8.43 -1.59 15.36
C GLU A 57 -9.02 -2.00 14.00
N ALA A 58 -9.13 -3.31 13.69
CA ALA A 58 -9.78 -3.80 12.48
C ALA A 58 -11.29 -3.49 12.47
N LYS A 59 -11.99 -3.65 13.61
CA LYS A 59 -13.40 -3.25 13.77
C LYS A 59 -13.58 -1.75 13.54
N GLN A 60 -12.68 -0.94 14.08
CA GLN A 60 -12.72 0.51 13.90
C GLN A 60 -12.49 0.89 12.43
N ALA A 61 -11.50 0.29 11.77
CA ALA A 61 -11.25 0.52 10.34
C ALA A 61 -12.49 0.17 9.49
N LYS A 62 -13.12 -0.99 9.76
CA LYS A 62 -14.36 -1.40 9.10
C LYS A 62 -15.50 -0.41 9.34
N ALA A 63 -15.68 0.07 10.56
CA ALA A 63 -16.69 1.08 10.89
C ALA A 63 -16.46 2.42 10.17
N HIS A 64 -15.21 2.73 9.83
CA HIS A 64 -14.85 3.88 9.00
C HIS A 64 -14.98 3.62 7.49
N GLY A 65 -15.43 2.44 7.08
CA GLY A 65 -15.68 2.10 5.69
C GLY A 65 -14.51 1.44 4.98
N ALA A 66 -13.45 1.04 5.69
CA ALA A 66 -12.35 0.29 5.07
C ALA A 66 -12.85 -1.07 4.54
N LEU A 67 -12.48 -1.37 3.30
CA LEU A 67 -12.66 -2.66 2.65
C LEU A 67 -11.37 -3.49 2.70
N GLY A 68 -10.21 -2.84 2.71
CA GLY A 68 -8.90 -3.45 2.90
C GLY A 68 -8.28 -3.09 4.25
N TYR A 69 -7.62 -4.06 4.88
CA TYR A 69 -6.91 -3.86 6.15
C TYR A 69 -5.54 -4.51 6.11
N CYS A 70 -4.50 -3.70 6.18
CA CYS A 70 -3.13 -4.11 5.99
C CYS A 70 -2.43 -4.37 7.33
N LEU A 71 -1.97 -5.61 7.55
CA LEU A 71 -1.18 -6.03 8.71
C LEU A 71 0.31 -5.91 8.39
N VAL A 72 0.96 -4.88 8.92
CA VAL A 72 2.35 -4.56 8.59
C VAL A 72 3.30 -4.93 9.72
N THR A 73 4.41 -5.58 9.37
CA THR A 73 5.51 -5.86 10.30
C THR A 73 6.82 -5.25 9.79
N ALA A 74 7.57 -4.62 10.68
CA ALA A 74 8.95 -4.22 10.40
C ALA A 74 9.86 -5.44 10.17
N GLY A 75 10.78 -5.35 9.20
CA GLY A 75 11.79 -6.38 8.92
C GLY A 75 11.91 -6.71 7.43
N LYS A 76 13.00 -7.42 7.07
CA LYS A 76 13.28 -7.84 5.68
C LYS A 76 12.17 -8.75 5.12
N GLY A 77 11.70 -9.69 5.94
CA GLY A 77 10.76 -10.71 5.49
C GLY A 77 10.15 -11.50 6.64
N LEU A 78 9.41 -12.52 6.26
CA LEU A 78 8.79 -13.46 7.17
C LEU A 78 9.84 -14.43 7.74
N ASP A 79 9.70 -14.71 9.01
CA ASP A 79 10.28 -15.83 9.73
C ASP A 79 9.14 -16.63 10.39
N ASP A 80 9.41 -17.80 10.96
CA ASP A 80 8.39 -18.68 11.55
C ASP A 80 7.53 -17.96 12.60
N LYS A 81 8.13 -17.09 13.40
CA LYS A 81 7.45 -16.32 14.43
C LYS A 81 6.48 -15.29 13.85
N LYS A 82 6.92 -14.57 12.81
CA LYS A 82 6.08 -13.59 12.12
C LYS A 82 4.92 -14.26 11.39
N VAL A 83 5.19 -15.35 10.67
CA VAL A 83 4.18 -16.12 9.96
C VAL A 83 3.08 -16.59 10.92
N ASP A 84 3.45 -17.24 12.04
CA ASP A 84 2.50 -17.70 13.06
C ASP A 84 1.70 -16.52 13.64
N PHE A 85 2.38 -15.42 13.99
CA PHE A 85 1.69 -14.28 14.59
C PHE A 85 0.69 -13.63 13.63
N VAL A 86 1.07 -13.40 12.37
CA VAL A 86 0.18 -12.82 11.36
C VAL A 86 -1.00 -13.74 11.07
N ALA A 87 -0.78 -15.05 10.98
CA ALA A 87 -1.83 -16.05 10.80
C ALA A 87 -2.84 -16.02 11.96
N ARG A 88 -2.38 -16.03 13.21
CA ARG A 88 -3.27 -15.94 14.38
C ARG A 88 -4.05 -14.63 14.42
N ALA A 89 -3.43 -13.51 14.10
CA ALA A 89 -4.10 -12.21 14.00
C ALA A 89 -5.18 -12.24 12.91
N SER A 90 -4.86 -12.80 11.74
CA SER A 90 -5.80 -12.93 10.63
C SER A 90 -7.03 -13.77 11.01
N VAL A 91 -6.82 -14.95 11.58
CA VAL A 91 -7.91 -15.82 12.06
C VAL A 91 -8.79 -15.11 13.08
N ALA A 92 -8.18 -14.38 14.02
CA ALA A 92 -8.94 -13.64 15.04
C ALA A 92 -9.78 -12.51 14.42
N ILE A 93 -9.24 -11.78 13.44
CA ILE A 93 -10.00 -10.73 12.73
C ILE A 93 -11.15 -11.35 11.94
N LYS A 94 -10.89 -12.38 11.13
CA LYS A 94 -11.92 -13.04 10.29
C LYS A 94 -13.08 -13.62 11.11
N LYS A 95 -12.83 -13.97 12.37
CA LYS A 95 -13.88 -14.47 13.28
C LYS A 95 -14.83 -13.34 13.73
N GLU A 96 -14.37 -12.09 13.77
CA GLU A 96 -15.09 -10.99 14.41
C GLU A 96 -15.44 -9.82 13.46
N VAL A 97 -14.87 -9.81 12.25
CA VAL A 97 -15.06 -8.74 11.27
C VAL A 97 -15.31 -9.34 9.89
N ASP A 98 -16.55 -9.26 9.44
CA ASP A 98 -16.95 -9.73 8.12
C ASP A 98 -16.59 -8.73 7.01
N ASN A 99 -16.45 -9.25 5.78
CA ASN A 99 -16.24 -8.45 4.56
C ASN A 99 -15.08 -7.44 4.68
N LEU A 100 -13.97 -7.88 5.24
CA LEU A 100 -12.73 -7.14 5.31
C LEU A 100 -11.62 -7.95 4.61
N ASN A 101 -11.08 -7.40 3.53
CA ASN A 101 -9.94 -7.98 2.81
C ASN A 101 -8.67 -7.80 3.66
N LEU A 102 -8.07 -8.89 4.12
CA LEU A 102 -6.87 -8.85 4.94
C LEU A 102 -5.63 -8.92 4.06
N ILE A 103 -4.79 -7.90 4.18
CA ILE A 103 -3.58 -7.71 3.40
C ILE A 103 -2.38 -7.92 4.33
N ALA A 104 -1.52 -8.87 4.04
CA ALA A 104 -0.24 -9.01 4.75
C ALA A 104 0.84 -8.17 4.05
N CYS A 105 1.62 -7.39 4.82
CA CYS A 105 2.74 -6.58 4.34
C CYS A 105 3.95 -6.83 5.24
N ASN A 106 4.63 -7.96 5.01
CA ASN A 106 5.60 -8.50 5.95
C ASN A 106 6.99 -8.76 5.32
N GLY A 107 7.28 -8.08 4.20
CA GLY A 107 8.55 -8.19 3.50
C GLY A 107 8.62 -9.40 2.57
N THR A 108 9.83 -9.97 2.36
CA THR A 108 10.03 -11.14 1.51
C THR A 108 9.38 -12.39 2.10
N ALA A 109 8.85 -13.26 1.23
CA ALA A 109 8.14 -14.47 1.65
C ALA A 109 8.37 -15.63 0.68
N THR A 110 8.48 -16.85 1.22
CA THR A 110 8.50 -18.08 0.44
C THR A 110 7.09 -18.53 0.05
N ILE A 111 7.00 -19.45 -0.90
CA ILE A 111 5.72 -20.05 -1.32
C ILE A 111 5.01 -20.72 -0.15
N GLU A 112 5.75 -21.46 0.70
CA GLU A 112 5.21 -22.16 1.86
C GLU A 112 4.62 -21.17 2.88
N GLN A 113 5.34 -20.09 3.18
CA GLN A 113 4.88 -19.04 4.09
C GLN A 113 3.61 -18.35 3.57
N LEU A 114 3.58 -18.02 2.29
CA LEU A 114 2.41 -17.40 1.65
C LEU A 114 1.20 -18.34 1.62
N ARG A 115 1.41 -19.62 1.33
CA ARG A 115 0.35 -20.65 1.37
C ARG A 115 -0.23 -20.77 2.78
N TYR A 116 0.64 -20.83 3.78
CA TYR A 116 0.20 -20.88 5.18
C TYR A 116 -0.64 -19.66 5.58
N LEU A 117 -0.21 -18.45 5.21
CA LEU A 117 -0.98 -17.22 5.47
C LEU A 117 -2.34 -17.24 4.75
N LYS A 118 -2.40 -17.70 3.49
CA LYS A 118 -3.64 -17.85 2.73
C LYS A 118 -4.63 -18.80 3.43
N GLU A 119 -4.16 -19.96 3.87
CA GLU A 119 -4.95 -20.94 4.61
C GLU A 119 -5.49 -20.40 5.94
N HIS A 120 -4.85 -19.37 6.50
CA HIS A 120 -5.26 -18.71 7.73
C HIS A 120 -6.00 -17.39 7.51
N GLY A 121 -6.51 -17.14 6.30
CA GLY A 121 -7.44 -16.05 6.03
C GLY A 121 -6.81 -14.74 5.53
N ILE A 122 -5.54 -14.73 5.13
CA ILE A 122 -4.97 -13.62 4.35
C ILE A 122 -5.49 -13.73 2.92
N ASP A 123 -6.04 -12.63 2.40
CA ASP A 123 -6.61 -12.53 1.06
C ASP A 123 -5.61 -11.98 0.05
N SER A 124 -4.77 -11.04 0.49
CA SER A 124 -3.83 -10.30 -0.35
C SER A 124 -2.45 -10.18 0.30
N TYR A 125 -1.42 -10.04 -0.52
CA TYR A 125 -0.06 -9.76 -0.02
C TYR A 125 0.49 -8.49 -0.67
N ASN A 126 0.92 -7.52 0.16
CA ASN A 126 1.56 -6.29 -0.30
C ASN A 126 3.08 -6.47 -0.29
N HIS A 127 3.69 -6.28 -1.46
CA HIS A 127 5.15 -6.23 -1.59
C HIS A 127 5.55 -5.31 -2.75
N ASN A 128 5.99 -4.10 -2.40
CA ASN A 128 6.39 -3.11 -3.39
C ASN A 128 7.75 -3.44 -4.00
N LEU A 129 8.01 -2.99 -5.23
CA LEU A 129 9.33 -2.98 -5.85
C LEU A 129 10.18 -1.78 -5.37
N GLU A 130 9.55 -0.78 -4.85
CA GLU A 130 10.03 0.51 -4.33
C GLU A 130 10.58 1.44 -5.41
N THR A 131 11.53 0.99 -6.24
CA THR A 131 12.12 1.75 -7.35
C THR A 131 12.51 0.83 -8.52
N SER A 132 13.15 1.36 -9.58
CA SER A 132 13.70 0.56 -10.67
C SER A 132 14.80 -0.39 -10.17
N LYS A 133 15.04 -1.47 -10.93
CA LYS A 133 16.14 -2.38 -10.64
C LYS A 133 17.50 -1.67 -10.70
N ALA A 134 17.67 -0.74 -11.63
CA ALA A 134 18.92 0.00 -11.83
C ALA A 134 19.23 0.94 -10.66
N TYR A 135 18.20 1.59 -10.11
CA TYR A 135 18.37 2.54 -9.01
C TYR A 135 18.35 1.87 -7.62
N TYR A 136 17.97 0.59 -7.52
CA TYR A 136 17.69 -0.07 -6.24
C TYR A 136 18.88 -0.08 -5.26
N GLU A 137 20.09 -0.36 -5.71
CA GLU A 137 21.29 -0.34 -4.86
C GLU A 137 21.59 1.02 -4.25
N SER A 138 21.12 2.10 -4.88
CA SER A 138 21.22 3.46 -4.33
C SER A 138 20.39 3.66 -3.09
N ILE A 139 19.31 2.88 -2.90
CA ILE A 139 18.36 3.01 -1.79
C ILE A 139 18.45 1.90 -0.75
N CYS A 140 18.98 0.73 -1.11
CA CYS A 140 19.09 -0.43 -0.21
C CYS A 140 20.20 -1.36 -0.67
N THR A 141 21.02 -1.88 0.30
CA THR A 141 22.11 -2.83 0.02
C THR A 141 21.97 -4.17 0.77
N THR A 142 21.04 -4.27 1.73
CA THR A 142 20.86 -5.46 2.57
C THR A 142 19.95 -6.52 1.97
N HIS A 143 19.23 -6.18 0.93
CA HIS A 143 18.45 -7.11 0.09
C HIS A 143 18.33 -6.56 -1.32
N SER A 144 18.08 -7.42 -2.30
CA SER A 144 18.09 -7.06 -3.69
C SER A 144 16.68 -6.76 -4.24
N TRP A 145 16.64 -6.08 -5.38
CA TRP A 145 15.42 -5.89 -6.15
C TRP A 145 14.82 -7.23 -6.64
N ASP A 146 15.70 -8.17 -7.01
CA ASP A 146 15.27 -9.49 -7.51
C ASP A 146 14.59 -10.32 -6.41
N GLU A 147 15.03 -10.23 -5.14
CA GLU A 147 14.33 -10.86 -4.02
C GLU A 147 12.90 -10.31 -3.86
N ARG A 148 12.72 -9.01 -4.09
CA ARG A 148 11.38 -8.38 -4.03
C ARG A 148 10.50 -8.84 -5.20
N TYR A 149 11.04 -8.81 -6.40
CA TYR A 149 10.32 -9.25 -7.60
C TYR A 149 9.91 -10.73 -7.50
N GLN A 150 10.82 -11.59 -7.01
CA GLN A 150 10.53 -13.00 -6.79
C GLN A 150 9.41 -13.20 -5.75
N THR A 151 9.37 -12.40 -4.69
CA THR A 151 8.27 -12.45 -3.72
C THR A 151 6.92 -12.14 -4.39
N CYS A 152 6.86 -11.14 -5.27
CA CYS A 152 5.64 -10.85 -6.04
C CYS A 152 5.21 -12.03 -6.93
N LEU A 153 6.16 -12.73 -7.55
CA LEU A 153 5.87 -13.94 -8.32
C LEU A 153 5.34 -15.07 -7.43
N ASN A 154 5.94 -15.28 -6.25
CA ASN A 154 5.49 -16.29 -5.28
C ASN A 154 4.05 -16.01 -4.82
N VAL A 155 3.69 -14.74 -4.59
CA VAL A 155 2.31 -14.33 -4.24
C VAL A 155 1.32 -14.78 -5.30
N LYS A 156 1.64 -14.55 -6.57
CA LYS A 156 0.78 -14.95 -7.69
C LYS A 156 0.70 -16.46 -7.83
N GLU A 157 1.81 -17.18 -7.63
CA GLU A 157 1.85 -18.63 -7.72
C GLU A 157 0.93 -19.31 -6.71
N VAL A 158 0.85 -18.79 -5.48
CA VAL A 158 -0.09 -19.33 -4.47
C VAL A 158 -1.53 -18.83 -4.66
N GLY A 159 -1.77 -17.93 -5.61
CA GLY A 159 -3.09 -17.37 -5.89
C GLY A 159 -3.63 -16.48 -4.78
N LEU A 160 -2.77 -15.72 -4.10
CA LEU A 160 -3.12 -14.54 -3.32
C LEU A 160 -3.26 -13.34 -4.25
N GLN A 161 -4.11 -12.38 -3.91
CA GLN A 161 -4.13 -11.10 -4.61
C GLN A 161 -2.81 -10.37 -4.37
N LEU A 162 -2.19 -9.89 -5.46
CA LEU A 162 -0.95 -9.13 -5.37
C LEU A 162 -1.23 -7.64 -5.26
N CYS A 163 -0.73 -7.02 -4.19
CA CYS A 163 -0.62 -5.58 -4.07
C CYS A 163 0.86 -5.19 -4.27
N SER A 164 1.20 -4.47 -5.34
CA SER A 164 2.59 -4.10 -5.62
C SER A 164 2.68 -2.73 -6.29
N GLY A 165 3.58 -1.91 -5.79
CA GLY A 165 3.82 -0.54 -6.24
C GLY A 165 5.23 -0.07 -5.95
N GLY A 166 5.39 1.22 -5.75
CA GLY A 166 6.70 1.83 -5.48
C GLY A 166 6.62 3.20 -4.83
N ILE A 167 7.78 3.84 -4.74
CA ILE A 167 7.96 5.18 -4.17
C ILE A 167 8.63 6.07 -5.23
N TRP A 168 8.02 7.18 -5.54
CA TRP A 168 8.52 8.21 -6.47
C TRP A 168 9.05 9.41 -5.71
N GLY A 169 10.17 9.97 -6.15
CA GLY A 169 10.80 11.15 -5.56
C GLY A 169 11.97 10.86 -4.62
N MET A 170 12.54 9.66 -4.65
CA MET A 170 13.74 9.30 -3.88
C MET A 170 15.05 9.77 -4.51
N GLY A 171 15.01 10.37 -5.70
CA GLY A 171 16.19 10.84 -6.44
C GLY A 171 16.45 10.05 -7.73
N GLU A 172 15.56 9.14 -8.08
CA GLU A 172 15.55 8.36 -9.31
C GLU A 172 15.39 9.25 -10.56
N SER A 173 15.87 8.80 -11.72
CA SER A 173 15.67 9.45 -13.01
C SER A 173 14.26 9.19 -13.59
N ASP A 174 13.90 9.88 -14.65
CA ASP A 174 12.63 9.64 -15.34
C ASP A 174 12.62 8.27 -16.03
N GLU A 175 13.78 7.80 -16.53
CA GLU A 175 13.95 6.45 -17.06
C GLU A 175 13.76 5.39 -15.97
N ASP A 176 14.22 5.63 -14.74
CA ASP A 176 13.99 4.74 -13.61
C ASP A 176 12.51 4.67 -13.25
N ARG A 177 11.79 5.81 -13.29
CA ARG A 177 10.35 5.86 -13.04
C ARG A 177 9.55 5.05 -14.05
N ASP A 178 9.89 5.19 -15.33
CA ASP A 178 9.25 4.42 -16.39
C ASP A 178 9.58 2.93 -16.26
N SER A 179 10.84 2.57 -15.99
CA SER A 179 11.26 1.18 -15.74
C SER A 179 10.57 0.54 -14.54
N LEU A 180 10.42 1.28 -13.44
CA LEU A 180 9.65 0.82 -12.27
C LEU A 180 8.20 0.52 -12.65
N LEU A 181 7.57 1.44 -13.37
CA LEU A 181 6.16 1.29 -13.77
C LEU A 181 5.97 0.11 -14.71
N ASP A 182 6.86 -0.08 -15.69
CA ASP A 182 6.84 -1.24 -16.59
C ASP A 182 6.98 -2.56 -15.83
N ALA A 183 7.87 -2.61 -14.84
CA ALA A 183 8.04 -3.78 -13.99
C ALA A 183 6.78 -4.09 -13.18
N ILE A 184 6.12 -3.07 -12.59
CA ILE A 184 4.85 -3.23 -11.88
C ILE A 184 3.76 -3.74 -12.83
N ILE A 185 3.61 -3.14 -14.02
CA ILE A 185 2.62 -3.54 -15.02
C ILE A 185 2.84 -5.00 -15.46
N SER A 186 4.11 -5.42 -15.63
CA SER A 186 4.45 -6.79 -16.01
C SER A 186 3.98 -7.84 -14.98
N LEU A 187 3.95 -7.49 -13.71
CA LEU A 187 3.44 -8.33 -12.63
C LEU A 187 1.90 -8.46 -12.65
N LYS A 188 1.18 -7.57 -13.35
CA LYS A 188 -0.30 -7.53 -13.38
C LYS A 188 -0.89 -7.62 -11.97
N PRO A 189 -0.55 -6.70 -11.07
CA PRO A 189 -1.07 -6.72 -9.69
C PRO A 189 -2.57 -6.45 -9.66
N ASP A 190 -3.24 -6.92 -8.61
CA ASP A 190 -4.67 -6.65 -8.36
C ASP A 190 -4.86 -5.24 -7.80
N SER A 191 -3.86 -4.74 -7.07
CA SER A 191 -3.81 -3.35 -6.61
C SER A 191 -2.40 -2.77 -6.67
N THR A 192 -2.30 -1.47 -6.96
CA THR A 192 -1.02 -0.78 -7.09
C THR A 192 -1.01 0.49 -6.24
N PRO A 193 -0.28 0.52 -5.12
CA PRO A 193 -0.06 1.74 -4.35
C PRO A 193 1.05 2.58 -4.99
N LEU A 194 0.72 3.80 -5.34
CA LEU A 194 1.67 4.85 -5.68
C LEU A 194 1.98 5.63 -4.39
N ASN A 195 3.24 5.67 -4.01
CA ASN A 195 3.71 6.46 -2.88
C ASN A 195 4.60 7.58 -3.40
N PHE A 196 4.46 8.76 -2.83
CA PHE A 196 5.34 9.88 -3.09
C PHE A 196 6.20 10.14 -1.87
N TYR A 197 7.52 10.20 -2.07
CA TYR A 197 8.47 10.28 -0.97
C TYR A 197 8.23 11.53 -0.12
N ILE A 198 8.11 11.33 1.18
CA ILE A 198 8.03 12.40 2.17
C ILE A 198 9.43 12.55 2.78
N PRO A 199 10.13 13.66 2.55
CA PRO A 199 11.45 13.90 3.12
C PRO A 199 11.42 13.80 4.66
N ASN A 200 12.45 13.18 5.22
CA ASN A 200 12.66 13.08 6.66
C ASN A 200 14.14 13.32 6.97
N ASP A 201 14.42 14.27 7.86
CA ASP A 201 15.80 14.69 8.17
C ASP A 201 16.64 13.58 8.81
N ALA A 202 16.01 12.60 9.46
CA ALA A 202 16.67 11.45 10.04
C ALA A 202 17.10 10.40 9.01
N LEU A 203 16.65 10.52 7.74
CA LEU A 203 16.95 9.55 6.69
C LEU A 203 18.07 10.02 5.76
N PRO A 204 18.89 9.11 5.21
CA PRO A 204 19.96 9.45 4.29
C PRO A 204 19.48 10.08 2.98
N ILE A 205 18.36 9.58 2.43
CA ILE A 205 17.77 10.14 1.20
C ILE A 205 17.11 11.46 1.53
N LYS A 206 17.53 12.52 0.83
CA LYS A 206 16.86 13.83 0.92
C LYS A 206 15.69 13.92 -0.05
N GLY A 207 15.70 13.10 -1.08
CA GLY A 207 14.66 13.03 -2.08
C GLY A 207 14.57 14.27 -2.97
N ARG A 208 13.66 14.20 -3.92
CA ARG A 208 13.22 15.33 -4.73
C ARG A 208 11.69 15.40 -4.62
N ASN A 209 11.17 16.53 -4.23
CA ASN A 209 9.73 16.72 -4.22
C ASN A 209 9.15 16.48 -5.62
N ILE A 210 8.23 15.55 -5.72
CA ILE A 210 7.42 15.34 -6.91
C ILE A 210 6.38 16.46 -6.95
N SER A 211 6.32 17.21 -8.05
CA SER A 211 5.27 18.18 -8.27
C SER A 211 3.93 17.48 -8.53
N ARG A 212 2.82 18.17 -8.28
CA ARG A 212 1.48 17.63 -8.58
C ARG A 212 1.33 17.26 -10.07
N VAL A 213 1.92 18.03 -10.97
CA VAL A 213 1.89 17.71 -12.41
C VAL A 213 2.60 16.40 -12.72
N GLU A 214 3.80 16.18 -12.18
CA GLU A 214 4.53 14.92 -12.34
C GLU A 214 3.74 13.74 -11.73
N ALA A 215 3.16 13.92 -10.55
CA ALA A 215 2.36 12.90 -9.89
C ALA A 215 1.12 12.52 -10.73
N LEU A 216 0.43 13.49 -11.32
CA LEU A 216 -0.70 13.24 -12.21
C LEU A 216 -0.29 12.48 -13.47
N GLU A 217 0.89 12.77 -14.05
CA GLU A 217 1.39 12.02 -15.21
C GLU A 217 1.76 10.58 -14.84
N ILE A 218 2.36 10.35 -13.66
CA ILE A 218 2.62 9.00 -13.13
C ILE A 218 1.31 8.22 -12.97
N ILE A 219 0.28 8.83 -12.36
CA ILE A 219 -1.04 8.21 -12.16
C ILE A 219 -1.66 7.84 -13.51
N LYS A 220 -1.67 8.76 -14.49
CA LYS A 220 -2.23 8.51 -15.82
C LYS A 220 -1.48 7.40 -16.57
N LYS A 221 -0.13 7.37 -16.49
CA LYS A 221 0.69 6.30 -17.07
C LYS A 221 0.34 4.96 -16.40
N ALA A 222 0.27 4.92 -15.07
CA ALA A 222 -0.09 3.72 -14.31
C ALA A 222 -1.49 3.21 -14.69
N ARG A 223 -2.51 4.09 -14.75
CA ARG A 223 -3.87 3.71 -15.12
C ARG A 223 -3.93 3.12 -16.53
N ARG A 224 -3.26 3.75 -17.51
CA ARG A 224 -3.20 3.24 -18.88
C ARG A 224 -2.56 1.84 -18.97
N GLY A 225 -1.50 1.59 -18.19
CA GLY A 225 -0.79 0.31 -18.23
C GLY A 225 -1.49 -0.81 -17.45
N LEU A 226 -2.15 -0.48 -16.35
CA LEU A 226 -2.83 -1.45 -15.48
C LEU A 226 -4.24 -1.81 -15.97
N GLY A 227 -4.90 -0.91 -16.73
CA GLY A 227 -6.30 -1.06 -17.13
C GLY A 227 -7.28 -0.49 -16.09
N GLU A 228 -8.58 -0.45 -16.41
CA GLU A 228 -9.62 0.17 -15.58
C GLU A 228 -10.13 -0.74 -14.44
N ASP A 229 -9.90 -2.03 -14.55
CA ASP A 229 -10.38 -3.09 -13.64
C ASP A 229 -9.46 -3.31 -12.43
N ARG A 230 -8.35 -2.58 -12.32
CA ARG A 230 -7.40 -2.71 -11.22
C ARG A 230 -7.52 -1.58 -10.21
N LEU A 231 -7.23 -1.89 -8.95
CA LEU A 231 -7.14 -0.86 -7.93
C LEU A 231 -5.84 -0.07 -8.10
N LEU A 232 -5.97 1.22 -8.34
CA LEU A 232 -4.86 2.17 -8.36
C LEU A 232 -5.00 3.11 -7.16
N MET A 233 -4.04 3.05 -6.26
CA MET A 233 -4.08 3.75 -4.98
C MET A 233 -3.02 4.85 -4.95
N VAL A 234 -3.35 6.01 -4.42
CA VAL A 234 -2.36 6.92 -3.87
C VAL A 234 -2.35 6.76 -2.36
N ALA A 235 -1.18 6.37 -1.82
CA ALA A 235 -0.98 6.09 -0.41
C ALA A 235 -0.07 7.16 0.22
N GLY A 236 1.18 6.85 0.54
CA GLY A 236 2.10 7.81 1.16
C GLY A 236 2.31 9.07 0.30
N GLY A 237 2.32 10.24 0.94
CA GLY A 237 2.52 11.53 0.28
C GLY A 237 1.27 12.14 -0.38
N ARG A 238 0.09 11.52 -0.24
CA ARG A 238 -1.16 12.03 -0.81
C ARG A 238 -1.45 13.46 -0.39
N GLU A 239 -1.46 13.73 0.88
CA GLU A 239 -1.77 15.04 1.44
C GLU A 239 -0.72 16.09 1.05
N LEU A 240 0.55 15.68 0.94
CA LEU A 240 1.65 16.58 0.55
C LEU A 240 1.47 17.08 -0.89
N ILE A 241 1.02 16.22 -1.80
CA ILE A 241 0.94 16.53 -3.24
C ILE A 241 -0.44 17.04 -3.64
N PHE A 242 -1.50 16.43 -3.11
CA PHE A 242 -2.87 16.67 -3.56
C PHE A 242 -3.75 17.40 -2.55
N GLY A 243 -3.21 17.84 -1.40
CA GLY A 243 -4.01 18.57 -0.41
C GLY A 243 -4.75 19.76 -1.02
N GLY A 244 -6.11 19.68 -1.04
CA GLY A 244 -6.99 20.64 -1.69
C GLY A 244 -7.18 20.48 -3.21
N ALA A 245 -6.52 19.49 -3.83
CA ALA A 245 -6.64 19.15 -5.26
C ALA A 245 -6.94 17.66 -5.50
N GLU A 246 -7.56 16.99 -4.54
CA GLU A 246 -7.77 15.54 -4.55
C GLU A 246 -8.62 15.08 -5.73
N LYS A 247 -9.53 15.94 -6.22
CA LYS A 247 -10.34 15.66 -7.40
C LYS A 247 -9.50 15.37 -8.64
N GLU A 248 -8.39 16.12 -8.84
CA GLU A 248 -7.49 15.91 -9.98
C GLU A 248 -6.87 14.50 -9.96
N MET A 249 -6.53 14.00 -8.76
CA MET A 249 -6.00 12.66 -8.55
C MET A 249 -6.99 11.57 -8.95
N PHE A 250 -8.24 11.69 -8.53
CA PHE A 250 -9.30 10.74 -8.89
C PHE A 250 -9.64 10.81 -10.39
N ASP A 251 -9.75 12.02 -10.94
CA ASP A 251 -9.99 12.22 -12.38
C ASP A 251 -8.84 11.66 -13.24
N ALA A 252 -7.62 11.57 -12.69
CA ALA A 252 -6.47 10.95 -13.35
C ALA A 252 -6.51 9.40 -13.32
N GLY A 253 -7.43 8.79 -12.55
CA GLY A 253 -7.68 7.36 -12.56
C GLY A 253 -7.45 6.65 -11.22
N VAL A 254 -7.18 7.36 -10.11
CA VAL A 254 -7.12 6.75 -8.78
C VAL A 254 -8.53 6.33 -8.35
N ASN A 255 -8.67 5.09 -7.87
CA ASN A 255 -9.92 4.53 -7.36
C ASN A 255 -9.79 3.91 -5.96
N SER A 256 -8.64 4.12 -5.29
CA SER A 256 -8.43 3.68 -3.91
C SER A 256 -7.53 4.65 -3.14
N ILE A 257 -7.75 4.78 -1.84
CA ILE A 257 -6.90 5.55 -0.92
C ILE A 257 -6.70 4.82 0.41
N VAL A 258 -5.60 5.15 1.10
CA VAL A 258 -5.41 4.79 2.51
C VAL A 258 -6.06 5.85 3.38
N ILE A 259 -6.84 5.42 4.38
CA ILE A 259 -7.46 6.28 5.39
C ILE A 259 -6.77 6.14 6.74
N GLY A 260 -6.77 7.21 7.52
CA GLY A 260 -6.11 7.25 8.83
C GLY A 260 -4.58 7.30 8.69
N ASN A 261 -3.89 6.79 9.71
CA ASN A 261 -2.43 6.84 9.72
C ASN A 261 -1.81 5.90 8.68
N TYR A 262 -0.74 6.36 8.05
CA TYR A 262 0.17 5.52 7.29
C TYR A 262 1.08 4.71 8.22
N LEU A 263 2.08 4.03 7.67
CA LEU A 263 2.94 3.14 8.45
C LEU A 263 3.60 3.84 9.66
N THR A 264 4.24 4.98 9.43
CA THR A 264 4.97 5.76 10.46
C THR A 264 4.67 7.25 10.39
N THR A 265 3.81 7.68 9.49
CA THR A 265 3.38 9.07 9.34
C THR A 265 1.89 9.20 9.61
N LYS A 266 1.51 10.34 10.18
CA LYS A 266 0.09 10.65 10.37
C LYS A 266 -0.54 10.98 9.03
N GLY A 267 -1.68 10.35 8.74
CA GLY A 267 -2.58 10.75 7.67
C GLY A 267 -3.74 11.58 8.22
N ASP A 268 -4.64 11.96 7.34
CA ASP A 268 -5.88 12.61 7.75
C ASP A 268 -6.78 11.67 8.58
N ALA A 269 -7.58 12.25 9.46
CA ALA A 269 -8.57 11.46 10.19
C ALA A 269 -9.60 10.85 9.19
N PRO A 270 -10.07 9.61 9.38
CA PRO A 270 -10.98 8.94 8.42
C PRO A 270 -12.25 9.73 8.10
N LEU A 271 -12.73 10.55 9.04
CA LEU A 271 -13.88 11.45 8.78
C LEU A 271 -13.56 12.54 7.77
N LYS A 272 -12.33 13.10 7.80
CA LYS A 272 -11.91 14.09 6.81
C LYS A 272 -11.79 13.51 5.40
N ASP A 273 -11.34 12.25 5.28
CA ASP A 273 -11.31 11.55 4.01
C ASP A 273 -12.72 11.37 3.44
N LYS A 274 -13.69 11.05 4.29
CA LYS A 274 -15.11 10.96 3.90
C LYS A 274 -15.67 12.31 3.43
N GLU A 275 -15.47 13.37 4.22
CA GLU A 275 -15.87 14.73 3.86
C GLU A 275 -15.18 15.20 2.55
N MET A 276 -13.92 14.80 2.34
CA MET A 276 -13.19 15.08 1.10
C MET A 276 -13.85 14.37 -0.09
N LEU A 277 -14.19 13.08 0.01
CA LEU A 277 -14.85 12.33 -1.05
C LEU A 277 -16.21 12.94 -1.39
N ASP A 278 -17.03 13.26 -0.39
CA ASP A 278 -18.32 13.94 -0.58
C ASP A 278 -18.15 15.27 -1.31
N ARG A 279 -17.16 16.09 -0.89
CA ARG A 279 -16.85 17.39 -1.51
C ARG A 279 -16.48 17.28 -2.98
N VAL A 280 -15.73 16.23 -3.37
CA VAL A 280 -15.25 16.04 -4.74
C VAL A 280 -16.21 15.21 -5.60
N GLY A 281 -17.32 14.72 -5.03
CA GLY A 281 -18.40 14.02 -5.74
C GLY A 281 -18.11 12.55 -6.01
N TYR A 282 -17.40 11.88 -5.09
CA TYR A 282 -17.15 10.44 -5.12
C TYR A 282 -17.83 9.74 -3.94
N GLU A 283 -18.20 8.49 -4.12
CA GLU A 283 -18.81 7.65 -3.09
C GLU A 283 -17.78 6.64 -2.54
N VAL A 284 -17.96 6.21 -1.30
CA VAL A 284 -17.16 5.11 -0.73
C VAL A 284 -17.73 3.80 -1.24
N ALA A 285 -16.86 2.93 -1.79
CA ALA A 285 -17.24 1.57 -2.18
C ALA A 285 -17.69 0.76 -0.96
N THR A 286 -18.71 -0.08 -1.14
CA THR A 286 -19.32 -0.87 -0.06
C THR A 286 -18.97 -2.36 -0.12
N SER A 287 -18.44 -2.83 -1.26
CA SER A 287 -17.98 -4.21 -1.46
C SER A 287 -16.76 -4.28 -2.37
N CYS A 288 -16.04 -5.41 -2.33
CA CYS A 288 -14.93 -5.70 -3.24
C CYS A 288 -15.39 -6.47 -4.50
N GLU A 289 -16.69 -6.70 -4.69
CA GLU A 289 -17.20 -7.58 -5.75
C GLU A 289 -17.16 -6.98 -7.18
N ASN A 290 -16.75 -5.73 -7.32
CA ASN A 290 -16.66 -5.02 -8.61
C ASN A 290 -15.23 -4.61 -9.00
N SER A 291 -14.21 -5.22 -8.41
CA SER A 291 -12.80 -4.94 -8.72
C SER A 291 -12.11 -6.11 -9.41
#